data_cd7fa1930738089e077c5daa7699dff1
#
_entry.id   cd7fa1930738089e077c5daa7699dff1
#
_cell.length_a   1.000
_cell.length_b   1.000
_cell.length_c   1.000
_cell.angle_alpha   90.00
_cell.angle_beta   90.00
_cell.angle_gamma   90.00
#
_symmetry.space_group_name_H-M   'P 1'
#
loop_
_entity.id
_entity.type
_entity.pdbx_description
1 polymer ?
#
loop_
_entity_poly.entity_id
_entity_poly.type
_entity_poly.pdbx_seq_one_letter_code
_entity_poly.pdbx_strand_id
1 'polypeptide(L)'
;MVRWIQSHRADAEVVPLADRHYNRQKIGSPQFAPPGRCLVLKTPEVDAFWITSWPFAGYVKHAWAGAWVCSAFRNESKHLSSELIREAVAVTLAYYGSAPEQGMVTFVDTRKTKPKRHPGYCYLKAGFQYAGQTKGGLVALQMLPRDMPAAQRAAGEWKPYKPARKSEEVLW
;
A
#
# COMPACT_ATOMS: atom_id res chain seq x y z
N MET A 1 -5.37 12.85 14.05
CA MET A 1 -4.03 12.21 14.09
C MET A 1 -4.12 10.83 13.50
N VAL A 2 -3.18 10.48 12.61
CA VAL A 2 -3.15 9.15 12.02
C VAL A 2 -2.70 8.08 13.02
N ARG A 3 -3.16 6.86 12.83
CA ARG A 3 -2.84 5.72 13.70
C ARG A 3 -1.61 4.96 13.24
N TRP A 4 -1.10 5.30 12.07
CA TRP A 4 0.07 4.64 11.48
C TRP A 4 1.38 5.21 12.00
N ILE A 5 2.36 4.34 12.20
CA ILE A 5 3.76 4.71 12.37
C ILE A 5 4.57 4.10 11.23
N GLN A 6 5.67 4.77 10.88
CA GLN A 6 6.52 4.32 9.79
C GLN A 6 7.33 3.10 10.23
N SER A 7 7.31 2.08 9.38
CA SER A 7 8.06 0.84 9.55
C SER A 7 9.06 0.68 8.39
N HIS A 8 9.55 -0.51 8.18
CA HIS A 8 10.46 -0.84 7.08
C HIS A 8 10.22 -2.28 6.60
N ARG A 9 10.75 -2.61 5.43
CA ARG A 9 10.47 -3.87 4.73
C ARG A 9 10.92 -5.14 5.44
N ALA A 10 11.75 -5.03 6.45
CA ALA A 10 12.30 -6.16 7.20
C ALA A 10 11.99 -6.08 8.69
N ASP A 11 10.91 -5.39 9.07
CA ASP A 11 10.49 -5.24 10.46
C ASP A 11 10.01 -6.58 11.01
N ALA A 12 10.78 -7.15 11.93
CA ALA A 12 10.48 -8.46 12.51
C ALA A 12 9.12 -8.51 13.23
N GLU A 13 8.65 -7.37 13.77
CA GLU A 13 7.36 -7.30 14.44
C GLU A 13 6.18 -7.44 13.47
N VAL A 14 6.37 -7.05 12.20
CA VAL A 14 5.34 -7.10 11.16
C VAL A 14 5.26 -8.47 10.49
N VAL A 15 6.35 -9.24 10.49
CA VAL A 15 6.40 -10.55 9.82
C VAL A 15 5.23 -11.46 10.18
N PRO A 16 4.83 -11.63 11.45
CA PRO A 16 3.67 -12.48 11.77
C PRO A 16 2.37 -12.01 11.15
N LEU A 17 2.13 -10.70 11.08
CA LEU A 17 0.96 -10.13 10.39
C LEU A 17 1.01 -10.41 8.90
N ALA A 18 2.17 -10.18 8.28
CA ALA A 18 2.37 -10.40 6.86
C ALA A 18 2.17 -11.89 6.50
N ASP A 19 2.61 -12.80 7.36
CA ASP A 19 2.46 -14.23 7.16
C ASP A 19 0.99 -14.67 7.14
N ARG A 20 0.11 -13.91 7.76
CA ARG A 20 -1.33 -14.16 7.76
C ARG A 20 -2.07 -13.50 6.60
N HIS A 21 -1.37 -12.70 5.78
CA HIS A 21 -1.98 -12.09 4.60
C HIS A 21 -2.09 -13.11 3.48
N TYR A 22 -3.24 -13.15 2.80
CA TYR A 22 -3.56 -14.17 1.79
C TYR A 22 -2.61 -14.20 0.58
N ASN A 23 -1.92 -13.08 0.28
CA ASN A 23 -1.00 -13.00 -0.86
C ASN A 23 0.47 -13.19 -0.47
N ARG A 24 0.74 -13.66 0.74
CA ARG A 24 2.11 -13.86 1.23
C ARG A 24 2.87 -14.84 0.32
N GLN A 25 4.02 -14.42 -0.21
CA GLN A 25 4.81 -15.22 -1.13
C GLN A 25 5.61 -16.32 -0.44
N LYS A 26 6.19 -16.01 0.73
CA LYS A 26 7.00 -16.97 1.49
C LYS A 26 6.82 -16.72 2.98
N ILE A 27 6.06 -17.57 3.64
CA ILE A 27 5.80 -17.50 5.08
C ILE A 27 7.14 -17.61 5.83
N GLY A 28 7.32 -16.75 6.83
CA GLY A 28 8.52 -16.70 7.66
C GLY A 28 9.68 -15.93 7.04
N SER A 29 9.59 -15.50 5.78
CA SER A 29 10.63 -14.69 5.18
C SER A 29 10.80 -13.37 5.94
N PRO A 30 12.05 -12.96 6.27
CA PRO A 30 12.26 -11.69 6.97
C PRO A 30 11.90 -10.47 6.14
N GLN A 31 11.86 -10.57 4.81
CA GLN A 31 11.40 -9.49 3.93
C GLN A 31 10.00 -9.81 3.42
N PHE A 32 9.06 -8.93 3.72
CA PHE A 32 7.65 -9.11 3.37
C PHE A 32 7.13 -8.06 2.40
N ALA A 33 7.97 -7.11 1.99
CA ALA A 33 7.61 -6.08 1.01
C ALA A 33 8.23 -6.38 -0.35
N PRO A 34 7.57 -5.98 -1.46
CA PRO A 34 8.17 -6.10 -2.79
C PRO A 34 9.49 -5.34 -2.90
N PRO A 35 10.40 -5.76 -3.79
CA PRO A 35 11.63 -5.01 -4.02
C PRO A 35 11.33 -3.63 -4.61
N GLY A 36 12.27 -2.69 -4.45
CA GLY A 36 12.15 -1.34 -4.97
C GLY A 36 11.54 -0.35 -3.97
N ARG A 37 10.99 0.74 -4.51
CA ARG A 37 10.44 1.83 -3.69
C ARG A 37 9.20 1.33 -2.94
N CYS A 38 9.21 1.42 -1.64
CA CYS A 38 8.03 1.06 -0.83
C CYS A 38 7.98 1.87 0.46
N LEU A 39 6.75 2.04 0.95
CA LEU A 39 6.45 2.60 2.27
C LEU A 39 5.75 1.52 3.06
N VAL A 40 6.27 1.19 4.23
CA VAL A 40 5.67 0.22 5.14
C VAL A 40 5.18 0.96 6.38
N LEU A 41 3.93 0.71 6.75
CA LEU A 41 3.28 1.29 7.92
C LEU A 41 2.80 0.17 8.84
N LYS A 42 2.84 0.43 10.14
CA LYS A 42 2.24 -0.45 11.15
C LYS A 42 1.52 0.40 12.19
N THR A 43 0.54 -0.20 12.88
CA THR A 43 -0.06 0.43 14.05
C THR A 43 0.89 0.30 15.25
N PRO A 44 0.81 1.20 16.25
CA PRO A 44 1.65 1.07 17.45
C PRO A 44 1.53 -0.28 18.14
N GLU A 45 0.36 -0.90 18.14
CA GLU A 45 0.11 -2.21 18.74
C GLU A 45 0.52 -3.38 17.83
N VAL A 46 0.95 -3.08 16.59
CA VAL A 46 1.32 -4.06 15.57
C VAL A 46 0.20 -5.06 15.28
N ASP A 47 -1.02 -4.55 15.19
CA ASP A 47 -2.22 -5.32 14.86
C ASP A 47 -2.81 -4.95 13.48
N ALA A 48 -2.12 -4.09 12.75
CA ALA A 48 -2.41 -3.79 11.35
C ALA A 48 -1.11 -3.35 10.66
N PHE A 49 -0.99 -3.64 9.35
CA PHE A 49 0.11 -3.14 8.54
C PHE A 49 -0.36 -2.78 7.14
N TRP A 50 0.44 -1.95 6.47
CA TRP A 50 0.17 -1.45 5.13
C TRP A 50 1.48 -1.35 4.34
N ILE A 51 1.43 -1.69 3.06
CA ILE A 51 2.56 -1.47 2.15
C ILE A 51 2.06 -0.72 0.92
N THR A 52 2.67 0.44 0.65
CA THR A 52 2.59 1.09 -0.64
C THR A 52 3.87 0.81 -1.41
N SER A 53 3.75 0.28 -2.61
CA SER A 53 4.88 0.10 -3.53
C SER A 53 4.76 1.12 -4.67
N TRP A 54 5.90 1.57 -5.18
CA TRP A 54 5.93 2.45 -6.35
C TRP A 54 6.89 1.88 -7.39
N PRO A 55 6.47 0.84 -8.13
CA PRO A 55 7.33 0.23 -9.13
C PRO A 55 7.58 1.20 -10.30
N PHE A 56 8.76 1.10 -10.92
CA PHE A 56 9.04 1.86 -12.14
C PHE A 56 8.11 1.39 -13.25
N ALA A 57 7.51 2.34 -13.98
CA ALA A 57 6.51 2.06 -15.01
C ALA A 57 6.98 1.06 -16.07
N GLY A 58 8.28 1.10 -16.43
CA GLY A 58 8.85 0.19 -17.42
C GLY A 58 8.84 -1.29 -17.03
N TYR A 59 8.67 -1.60 -15.74
CA TYR A 59 8.62 -2.98 -15.24
C TYR A 59 7.21 -3.45 -14.93
N VAL A 60 6.21 -2.61 -15.17
CA VAL A 60 4.81 -2.92 -14.84
C VAL A 60 4.09 -3.44 -16.08
N LYS A 61 3.38 -4.56 -15.92
CA LYS A 61 2.64 -5.23 -17.01
C LYS A 61 1.14 -4.98 -17.00
N HIS A 62 0.61 -4.40 -15.91
CA HIS A 62 -0.83 -4.08 -15.86
C HIS A 62 -1.10 -2.70 -16.46
N ALA A 63 -2.39 -2.36 -16.62
CA ALA A 63 -2.82 -1.12 -17.29
C ALA A 63 -2.52 0.17 -16.50
N TRP A 64 -2.13 0.06 -15.22
CA TRP A 64 -1.93 1.22 -14.34
C TRP A 64 -0.46 1.50 -14.05
N ALA A 65 0.39 1.37 -15.07
CA ALA A 65 1.82 1.66 -14.94
C ALA A 65 2.04 3.09 -14.45
N GLY A 66 2.95 3.27 -13.50
CA GLY A 66 3.25 4.56 -12.88
C GLY A 66 2.46 4.87 -11.62
N ALA A 67 1.36 4.16 -11.35
CA ALA A 67 0.58 4.33 -10.13
C ALA A 67 1.32 3.81 -8.90
N TRP A 68 0.97 4.34 -7.72
CA TRP A 68 1.25 3.66 -6.47
C TRP A 68 0.41 2.39 -6.38
N VAL A 69 0.93 1.37 -5.73
CA VAL A 69 0.22 0.12 -5.52
C VAL A 69 0.13 -0.17 -4.02
N CYS A 70 -1.09 -0.33 -3.50
CA CYS A 70 -1.24 -0.97 -2.20
C CYS A 70 -0.96 -2.47 -2.40
N SER A 71 0.23 -2.89 -2.01
CA SER A 71 0.70 -4.26 -2.20
C SER A 71 0.18 -5.21 -1.14
N ALA A 72 -0.07 -4.70 0.07
CA ALA A 72 -0.60 -5.48 1.17
C ALA A 72 -1.24 -4.57 2.22
N PHE A 73 -2.35 -5.02 2.76
CA PHE A 73 -3.01 -4.41 3.90
C PHE A 73 -3.71 -5.51 4.68
N ARG A 74 -3.45 -5.58 5.98
CA ARG A 74 -4.15 -6.46 6.90
C ARG A 74 -4.48 -5.70 8.17
N ASN A 75 -5.73 -5.80 8.60
CA ASN A 75 -6.21 -5.17 9.82
C ASN A 75 -6.77 -6.23 10.78
N GLU A 76 -6.05 -6.46 11.88
CA GLU A 76 -6.51 -7.29 12.98
C GLU A 76 -6.89 -6.42 14.20
N SER A 77 -6.90 -5.10 14.02
CA SER A 77 -7.23 -4.14 15.08
C SER A 77 -8.73 -3.91 15.19
N LYS A 78 -9.11 -3.15 16.21
CA LYS A 78 -10.49 -2.68 16.40
C LYS A 78 -10.86 -1.49 15.52
N HIS A 79 -9.89 -0.89 14.83
CA HIS A 79 -10.14 0.27 13.97
C HIS A 79 -10.83 -0.15 12.68
N LEU A 80 -11.66 0.74 12.13
CA LEU A 80 -12.28 0.50 10.82
C LEU A 80 -11.23 0.46 9.71
N SER A 81 -11.28 -0.58 8.90
CA SER A 81 -10.33 -0.75 7.79
C SER A 81 -10.39 0.42 6.80
N SER A 82 -11.57 0.93 6.49
CA SER A 82 -11.71 2.07 5.57
C SER A 82 -11.03 3.34 6.10
N GLU A 83 -11.07 3.59 7.40
CA GLU A 83 -10.36 4.72 8.00
C GLU A 83 -8.86 4.53 7.95
N LEU A 84 -8.37 3.33 8.30
CA LEU A 84 -6.94 3.01 8.21
C LEU A 84 -6.41 3.16 6.78
N ILE A 85 -7.18 2.74 5.79
CA ILE A 85 -6.82 2.88 4.37
C ILE A 85 -6.69 4.35 3.99
N ARG A 86 -7.67 5.20 4.34
CA ARG A 86 -7.58 6.63 4.04
C ARG A 86 -6.38 7.28 4.72
N GLU A 87 -6.11 6.94 5.97
CA GLU A 87 -4.93 7.44 6.69
C GLU A 87 -3.64 6.98 6.02
N ALA A 88 -3.57 5.74 5.52
CA ALA A 88 -2.41 5.23 4.81
C ALA A 88 -2.17 5.97 3.49
N VAL A 89 -3.23 6.33 2.76
CA VAL A 89 -3.11 7.17 1.57
C VAL A 89 -2.57 8.56 1.92
N ALA A 90 -3.08 9.16 3.00
CA ALA A 90 -2.59 10.46 3.48
C ALA A 90 -1.10 10.41 3.84
N VAL A 91 -0.67 9.34 4.50
CA VAL A 91 0.74 9.15 4.86
C VAL A 91 1.60 8.90 3.63
N THR A 92 1.09 8.16 2.64
CA THR A 92 1.80 7.94 1.38
C THR A 92 2.04 9.27 0.64
N LEU A 93 1.03 10.16 0.62
CA LEU A 93 1.18 11.51 0.06
C LEU A 93 2.27 12.30 0.78
N ALA A 94 2.28 12.28 2.11
CA ALA A 94 3.33 12.95 2.88
C ALA A 94 4.71 12.35 2.62
N TYR A 95 4.79 11.03 2.43
CA TYR A 95 6.04 10.32 2.19
C TYR A 95 6.66 10.68 0.84
N TYR A 96 5.91 10.62 -0.25
CA TYR A 96 6.40 10.87 -1.60
C TYR A 96 6.27 12.34 -2.04
N GLY A 97 5.45 13.13 -1.36
CA GLY A 97 5.26 14.55 -1.62
C GLY A 97 4.12 14.87 -2.57
N SER A 98 3.93 14.08 -3.63
CA SER A 98 2.83 14.27 -4.57
C SER A 98 2.44 12.92 -5.18
N ALA A 99 1.17 12.79 -5.55
CA ALA A 99 0.65 11.56 -6.15
C ALA A 99 0.95 11.51 -7.66
N PRO A 100 1.24 10.30 -8.20
CA PRO A 100 1.29 10.13 -9.64
C PRO A 100 -0.09 10.33 -10.26
N GLU A 101 -0.13 10.61 -11.56
CA GLU A 101 -1.38 10.88 -12.29
C GLU A 101 -2.41 9.78 -12.13
N GLN A 102 -1.98 8.52 -12.14
CA GLN A 102 -2.84 7.34 -11.97
C GLN A 102 -3.24 7.09 -10.52
N GLY A 103 -2.73 7.88 -9.58
CA GLY A 103 -3.05 7.73 -8.16
C GLY A 103 -2.54 6.44 -7.56
N MET A 104 -3.41 5.76 -6.81
CA MET A 104 -3.11 4.51 -6.15
C MET A 104 -4.07 3.42 -6.63
N VAL A 105 -3.52 2.23 -6.91
CA VAL A 105 -4.32 1.06 -7.26
C VAL A 105 -4.08 -0.05 -6.24
N THR A 106 -5.05 -0.93 -6.11
CA THR A 106 -4.91 -2.19 -5.37
C THR A 106 -5.61 -3.29 -6.15
N PHE A 107 -5.14 -4.51 -6.00
CA PHE A 107 -5.67 -5.67 -6.71
C PHE A 107 -6.20 -6.67 -5.70
N VAL A 108 -7.45 -7.08 -5.87
CA VAL A 108 -8.14 -8.00 -4.96
C VAL A 108 -8.37 -9.32 -5.69
N ASP A 109 -7.89 -10.41 -5.09
CA ASP A 109 -8.17 -11.75 -5.58
C ASP A 109 -9.47 -12.26 -4.94
N THR A 110 -10.56 -12.19 -5.69
CA THR A 110 -11.88 -12.58 -5.21
C THR A 110 -12.00 -14.07 -4.90
N ARG A 111 -11.08 -14.88 -5.41
CA ARG A 111 -11.04 -16.33 -5.15
C ARG A 111 -10.46 -16.66 -3.77
N LYS A 112 -9.66 -15.75 -3.20
CA LYS A 112 -8.95 -15.93 -1.92
C LYS A 112 -9.60 -15.16 -0.78
N THR A 113 -10.53 -14.26 -1.06
CA THR A 113 -11.25 -13.50 -0.03
C THR A 113 -12.54 -14.21 0.34
N LYS A 114 -12.96 -14.06 1.60
CA LYS A 114 -14.26 -14.60 2.02
C LYS A 114 -15.38 -13.93 1.21
N PRO A 115 -16.49 -14.65 0.92
CA PRO A 115 -17.65 -14.05 0.28
C PRO A 115 -18.12 -12.82 1.05
N LYS A 116 -18.09 -11.66 0.41
CA LYS A 116 -18.56 -10.38 0.95
C LYS A 116 -19.46 -9.72 -0.08
N ARG A 117 -20.21 -8.71 0.35
CA ARG A 117 -21.12 -7.96 -0.53
C ARG A 117 -20.41 -7.47 -1.79
N HIS A 118 -19.16 -6.95 -1.62
CA HIS A 118 -18.35 -6.45 -2.73
C HIS A 118 -16.88 -6.80 -2.47
N PRO A 119 -16.16 -7.35 -3.44
CA PRO A 119 -14.71 -7.52 -3.31
C PRO A 119 -14.04 -6.19 -3.02
N GLY A 120 -13.20 -6.15 -1.98
CA GLY A 120 -12.51 -4.92 -1.60
C GLY A 120 -13.42 -3.86 -0.98
N TYR A 121 -14.48 -4.27 -0.28
CA TYR A 121 -15.45 -3.34 0.32
C TYR A 121 -14.81 -2.23 1.14
N CYS A 122 -13.79 -2.55 1.95
CA CYS A 122 -13.10 -1.55 2.77
C CYS A 122 -12.40 -0.48 1.93
N TYR A 123 -11.88 -0.84 0.77
CA TYR A 123 -11.28 0.12 -0.17
C TYR A 123 -12.35 1.01 -0.80
N LEU A 124 -13.49 0.43 -1.21
CA LEU A 124 -14.61 1.20 -1.75
C LEU A 124 -15.12 2.20 -0.72
N LYS A 125 -15.25 1.80 0.53
CA LYS A 125 -15.66 2.71 1.63
C LYS A 125 -14.61 3.80 1.89
N ALA A 126 -13.34 3.52 1.61
CA ALA A 126 -12.26 4.51 1.75
C ALA A 126 -12.22 5.52 0.59
N GLY A 127 -12.95 5.28 -0.49
CA GLY A 127 -13.02 6.19 -1.63
C GLY A 127 -12.36 5.66 -2.91
N PHE A 128 -11.90 4.41 -2.92
CA PHE A 128 -11.46 3.75 -4.15
C PHE A 128 -12.67 3.42 -5.02
N GLN A 129 -12.45 3.32 -6.32
CA GLN A 129 -13.48 2.97 -7.29
C GLN A 129 -13.03 1.76 -8.11
N TYR A 130 -13.99 0.97 -8.56
CA TYR A 130 -13.70 -0.11 -9.49
C TYR A 130 -13.07 0.45 -10.76
N ALA A 131 -11.94 -0.11 -11.18
CA ALA A 131 -11.18 0.35 -12.34
C ALA A 131 -11.05 -0.69 -13.44
N GLY A 132 -11.34 -1.95 -13.15
CA GLY A 132 -11.26 -3.02 -14.13
C GLY A 132 -10.73 -4.33 -13.54
N GLN A 133 -10.24 -5.19 -14.43
CA GLN A 133 -9.63 -6.45 -14.04
C GLN A 133 -8.27 -6.61 -14.72
N THR A 134 -7.37 -7.35 -14.07
CA THR A 134 -6.11 -7.75 -14.68
C THR A 134 -6.33 -8.97 -15.57
N LYS A 135 -5.35 -9.30 -16.41
CA LYS A 135 -5.38 -10.52 -17.23
C LYS A 135 -5.50 -11.79 -16.39
N GLY A 136 -4.96 -11.77 -15.18
CA GLY A 136 -5.06 -12.89 -14.23
C GLY A 136 -6.37 -12.96 -13.46
N GLY A 137 -7.32 -12.05 -13.71
CA GLY A 137 -8.64 -12.04 -13.07
C GLY A 137 -8.71 -11.33 -11.73
N LEU A 138 -7.70 -10.58 -11.35
CA LEU A 138 -7.76 -9.74 -10.15
C LEU A 138 -8.63 -8.51 -10.39
N VAL A 139 -9.43 -8.13 -9.40
CA VAL A 139 -10.22 -6.90 -9.45
C VAL A 139 -9.31 -5.73 -9.09
N ALA A 140 -9.27 -4.71 -9.96
CA ALA A 140 -8.51 -3.50 -9.72
C ALA A 140 -9.40 -2.40 -9.16
N LEU A 141 -8.98 -1.80 -8.06
CA LEU A 141 -9.60 -0.65 -7.42
C LEU A 141 -8.60 0.51 -7.44
N GLN A 142 -9.07 1.72 -7.65
CA GLN A 142 -8.22 2.89 -7.88
C GLN A 142 -8.75 4.11 -7.13
N MET A 143 -7.85 4.87 -6.52
CA MET A 143 -8.13 6.19 -5.98
C MET A 143 -7.29 7.21 -6.73
N LEU A 144 -7.94 8.13 -7.47
CA LEU A 144 -7.25 9.18 -8.20
C LEU A 144 -6.80 10.30 -7.23
N PRO A 145 -5.78 11.10 -7.62
CA PRO A 145 -5.26 12.14 -6.74
C PRO A 145 -6.34 13.10 -6.21
N ARG A 146 -7.33 13.45 -7.04
CA ARG A 146 -8.41 14.37 -6.65
C ARG A 146 -9.30 13.85 -5.52
N ASP A 147 -9.33 12.52 -5.32
CA ASP A 147 -10.16 11.88 -4.30
C ASP A 147 -9.37 11.54 -3.03
N MET A 148 -8.07 11.83 -3.02
CA MET A 148 -7.21 11.51 -1.88
C MET A 148 -7.42 12.52 -0.74
N PRO A 149 -7.27 12.05 0.53
CA PRO A 149 -7.25 12.96 1.66
C PRO A 149 -5.99 13.82 1.64
N ALA A 150 -6.00 14.91 2.43
CA ALA A 150 -4.81 15.75 2.60
C ALA A 150 -3.65 14.95 3.18
N ALA A 151 -2.43 15.27 2.76
CA ALA A 151 -1.22 14.61 3.25
C ALA A 151 -1.08 14.78 4.77
N GLN A 152 -0.73 13.70 5.47
CA GLN A 152 -0.45 13.71 6.89
C GLN A 152 0.74 12.79 7.17
N ARG A 153 1.68 13.26 8.01
CA ARG A 153 2.79 12.44 8.44
C ARG A 153 2.32 11.31 9.36
N ALA A 154 3.05 10.20 9.36
CA ALA A 154 2.87 9.16 10.35
C ALA A 154 3.20 9.70 11.75
N ALA A 155 2.66 9.06 12.78
CA ALA A 155 2.98 9.38 14.16
C ALA A 155 4.41 8.96 14.48
N GLY A 156 5.05 9.64 15.45
CA GLY A 156 6.40 9.30 15.90
C GLY A 156 7.50 9.73 14.91
N GLU A 157 8.57 8.97 14.88
CA GLU A 157 9.69 9.26 13.98
C GLU A 157 9.26 9.19 12.52
N TRP A 158 9.71 10.17 11.73
CA TRP A 158 9.29 10.32 10.36
C TRP A 158 10.48 10.58 9.44
N LYS A 159 10.59 9.79 8.37
CA LYS A 159 11.60 9.96 7.32
C LYS A 159 10.88 10.00 5.96
N PRO A 160 10.79 11.18 5.31
CA PRO A 160 10.21 11.26 3.99
C PRO A 160 11.08 10.56 2.95
N TYR A 161 10.49 10.22 1.81
CA TYR A 161 11.19 9.62 0.70
C TYR A 161 12.29 10.56 0.18
N LYS A 162 13.47 9.98 -0.07
CA LYS A 162 14.59 10.69 -0.69
C LYS A 162 14.91 10.00 -2.00
N PRO A 163 14.66 10.64 -3.16
CA PRO A 163 15.07 10.08 -4.43
C PRO A 163 16.59 9.95 -4.52
N ALA A 164 17.08 9.00 -5.33
CA ALA A 164 18.50 8.84 -5.59
C ALA A 164 19.08 10.14 -6.18
N ARG A 165 20.32 10.46 -5.85
CA ARG A 165 21.01 11.62 -6.40
C ARG A 165 21.23 11.43 -7.90
N LYS A 166 21.14 12.52 -8.70
CA LYS A 166 21.39 12.48 -10.16
C LYS A 166 22.74 11.85 -10.52
N SER A 167 23.76 12.00 -9.67
CA SER A 167 25.05 11.38 -9.87
C SER A 167 25.04 9.85 -9.75
N GLU A 168 24.07 9.30 -9.08
CA GLU A 168 23.88 7.85 -8.94
C GLU A 168 23.09 7.29 -10.12
N GLU A 169 22.25 8.11 -10.76
CA GLU A 169 21.48 7.74 -11.95
C GLU A 169 22.36 7.67 -13.21
N VAL A 170 23.47 8.40 -13.26
CA VAL A 170 24.36 8.47 -14.42
C VAL A 170 25.38 7.34 -14.46
N LEU A 171 25.54 6.57 -13.38
CA LEU A 171 26.49 5.46 -13.31
C LEU A 171 25.95 4.14 -13.86
N TRP A 172 24.75 4.14 -14.36
CA TRP A 172 24.06 2.99 -14.93
C TRP A 172 23.65 3.25 -16.38
#